data_e12027d0cbfbea6f5f64e0909fb1f03e
#
_entry.id   e12027d0cbfbea6f5f64e0909fb1f03e
#
_cell.length_a   1.000
_cell.length_b   1.000
_cell.length_c   1.000
_cell.angle_alpha   90.00
_cell.angle_beta   90.00
_cell.angle_gamma   90.00
#
_symmetry.space_group_name_H-M   'P 1'
#
loop_
_entity.id
_entity.type
_entity.pdbx_description
1 polymer ?
#
loop_
_entity_poly.entity_id
_entity_poly.type
_entity_poly.pdbx_seq_one_letter_code
_entity_poly.pdbx_strand_id
1 'polypeptide(L)'
;MGMRFFGCLCLLVLTASVSAFELDTRVYPADCKTTLRIKAVSAWAQEWLKVATEMKNAGKDKFQKGKEWPLVGYYREDRRYSDSEKYITQIYPEPLDFKLEGNEIVVDVKLTGVNVHSIVFAKLPAARRRFRNFRFIKLLTVDKETFKYRPFKGNVHQHSNVSDGKLDPADHVAFARIGGMDFIGVSDHYAYKQNKSVIDFAAECKSGLTVYPAEEMHTPGAVLHSLSIGATRGHSVHRRTPKFTEAVKPEWDKLIKQFPDCDKDELLSWAETMVLARRAKADGALVVYCHPAWRRRYYINNSFAMIDFVIRSREFHAVEIINGSISRRDNQEAWAVFHEICVETGTKIPVIGSSDSHNVASGAYRRTYTLMFAPDCTFASFKDAVISGRTVASYDLDETAKRPQPMHLGASKYVRYANFLDEAGYWVRHDRITGKQGELIKKYRSGDKTVLPEIDKLAEELKQLRENFFYRSGK
;
A
#
# COMPACT_ATOMS: atom_id res chain seq x y z
N MET A 1 -16.06 -44.67 -23.57
CA MET A 1 -16.22 -43.38 -24.25
C MET A 1 -15.38 -42.37 -23.49
N GLY A 2 -14.13 -42.18 -23.92
CA GLY A 2 -13.14 -41.42 -23.16
C GLY A 2 -13.15 -39.93 -23.57
N MET A 3 -13.39 -39.05 -22.61
CA MET A 3 -13.21 -37.62 -22.80
C MET A 3 -11.78 -37.22 -22.47
N ARG A 4 -11.01 -36.88 -23.51
CA ARG A 4 -9.66 -36.30 -23.38
C ARG A 4 -9.79 -34.84 -22.93
N PHE A 5 -9.31 -34.54 -21.74
CA PHE A 5 -9.07 -33.16 -21.31
C PHE A 5 -7.82 -32.63 -22.02
N PHE A 6 -8.00 -31.71 -22.97
CA PHE A 6 -6.93 -30.87 -23.46
C PHE A 6 -6.67 -29.74 -22.44
N GLY A 7 -5.60 -29.88 -21.70
CA GLY A 7 -5.09 -28.81 -20.87
C GLY A 7 -4.49 -27.71 -21.75
N CYS A 8 -5.21 -26.64 -21.95
CA CYS A 8 -4.70 -25.43 -22.57
C CYS A 8 -3.83 -24.70 -21.55
N LEU A 9 -2.51 -24.89 -21.63
CA LEU A 9 -1.52 -24.12 -20.88
C LEU A 9 -1.43 -22.73 -21.50
N CYS A 10 -2.33 -21.82 -21.07
CA CYS A 10 -2.19 -20.40 -21.39
C CYS A 10 -0.98 -19.85 -20.62
N LEU A 11 0.16 -19.78 -21.29
CA LEU A 11 1.27 -18.92 -20.90
C LEU A 11 0.75 -17.48 -20.93
N LEU A 12 0.32 -16.98 -19.77
CA LEU A 12 0.07 -15.57 -19.56
C LEU A 12 1.43 -14.85 -19.61
N VAL A 13 1.83 -14.45 -20.80
CA VAL A 13 2.85 -13.43 -20.96
C VAL A 13 2.25 -12.14 -20.39
N LEU A 14 2.56 -11.84 -19.13
CA LEU A 14 2.40 -10.53 -18.55
C LEU A 14 3.25 -9.54 -19.35
N THR A 15 2.68 -9.02 -20.43
CA THR A 15 3.19 -7.80 -21.04
C THR A 15 2.86 -6.65 -20.11
N ALA A 16 3.63 -6.52 -19.00
CA ALA A 16 3.80 -5.23 -18.38
C ALA A 16 4.14 -4.30 -19.55
N SER A 17 3.37 -3.25 -19.76
CA SER A 17 3.68 -2.24 -20.76
C SER A 17 5.04 -1.66 -20.38
N VAL A 18 6.09 -2.19 -20.98
CA VAL A 18 7.46 -1.68 -20.77
C VAL A 18 7.40 -0.22 -21.15
N SER A 19 7.70 0.66 -20.19
CA SER A 19 7.80 2.08 -20.45
C SER A 19 8.74 2.28 -21.63
N ALA A 20 8.36 3.10 -22.58
CA ALA A 20 9.20 3.38 -23.74
C ALA A 20 10.54 3.98 -23.32
N PHE A 21 10.52 4.75 -22.22
CA PHE A 21 11.65 5.41 -21.63
C PHE A 21 11.74 5.06 -20.14
N GLU A 22 12.94 5.00 -19.61
CA GLU A 22 13.23 4.68 -18.22
C GLU A 22 13.88 5.85 -17.50
N LEU A 23 13.39 6.13 -16.32
CA LEU A 23 13.94 7.07 -15.37
C LEU A 23 13.76 6.49 -13.98
N ASP A 24 14.83 6.32 -13.23
CA ASP A 24 14.78 5.70 -11.90
C ASP A 24 14.12 6.60 -10.87
N THR A 25 14.55 7.85 -10.80
CA THR A 25 14.00 8.82 -9.84
C THR A 25 12.67 9.40 -10.33
N ARG A 26 11.63 9.27 -9.53
CA ARG A 26 10.26 9.68 -9.90
C ARG A 26 9.61 10.63 -8.89
N VAL A 27 10.13 10.73 -7.66
CA VAL A 27 9.58 11.58 -6.60
C VAL A 27 10.61 12.64 -6.20
N TYR A 28 10.17 13.88 -6.20
CA TYR A 28 10.99 15.07 -5.98
C TYR A 28 10.38 15.99 -4.91
N PRO A 29 11.18 16.80 -4.21
CA PRO A 29 10.64 17.90 -3.43
C PRO A 29 10.01 18.95 -4.36
N ALA A 30 8.98 19.65 -3.88
CA ALA A 30 8.36 20.74 -4.60
C ALA A 30 9.38 21.86 -4.87
N ASP A 31 9.17 22.58 -5.98
CA ASP A 31 10.02 23.70 -6.45
C ASP A 31 11.49 23.32 -6.71
N CYS A 32 11.71 22.06 -7.10
CA CYS A 32 13.03 21.54 -7.41
C CYS A 32 13.45 21.86 -8.85
N LYS A 33 14.72 22.31 -9.03
CA LYS A 33 15.40 22.31 -10.32
C LYS A 33 16.27 21.06 -10.40
N THR A 34 16.15 20.30 -11.47
CA THR A 34 16.89 19.04 -11.62
C THR A 34 17.19 18.75 -13.10
N THR A 35 18.25 18.00 -13.33
CA THR A 35 18.57 17.40 -14.63
C THR A 35 18.09 15.96 -14.65
N LEU A 36 17.22 15.63 -15.60
CA LEU A 36 16.73 14.28 -15.80
C LEU A 36 17.61 13.56 -16.82
N ARG A 37 18.06 12.34 -16.48
CA ARG A 37 18.77 11.44 -17.39
C ARG A 37 17.85 10.28 -17.74
N ILE A 38 17.35 10.25 -18.96
CA ILE A 38 16.27 9.39 -19.40
C ILE A 38 16.79 8.41 -20.45
N LYS A 39 16.67 7.12 -20.17
CA LYS A 39 17.14 6.05 -21.07
C LYS A 39 16.02 5.62 -22.03
N ALA A 40 16.36 5.45 -23.29
CA ALA A 40 15.49 4.87 -24.30
C ALA A 40 15.59 3.33 -24.24
N VAL A 41 14.52 2.64 -23.80
CA VAL A 41 14.56 1.20 -23.50
C VAL A 41 13.68 0.34 -24.43
N SER A 42 12.70 0.93 -25.12
CA SER A 42 11.87 0.21 -26.08
C SER A 42 12.30 0.45 -27.52
N ALA A 43 11.89 -0.41 -28.45
CA ALA A 43 12.13 -0.23 -29.88
C ALA A 43 11.62 1.14 -30.39
N TRP A 44 10.45 1.59 -29.90
CA TRP A 44 9.90 2.91 -30.23
C TRP A 44 10.80 4.04 -29.73
N ALA A 45 11.33 3.95 -28.51
CA ALA A 45 12.20 4.95 -27.93
C ALA A 45 13.59 4.97 -28.58
N GLN A 46 14.12 3.79 -28.94
CA GLN A 46 15.37 3.69 -29.69
C GLN A 46 15.25 4.31 -31.08
N GLU A 47 14.15 4.06 -31.77
CA GLU A 47 13.90 4.72 -33.06
C GLU A 47 13.70 6.24 -32.91
N TRP A 48 13.01 6.69 -31.85
CA TRP A 48 12.90 8.11 -31.51
C TRP A 48 14.28 8.73 -31.30
N LEU A 49 15.14 8.08 -30.51
CA LEU A 49 16.52 8.52 -30.23
C LEU A 49 17.36 8.59 -31.52
N LYS A 50 17.25 7.58 -32.40
CA LYS A 50 17.93 7.58 -33.70
C LYS A 50 17.55 8.80 -34.54
N VAL A 51 16.27 9.07 -34.70
CA VAL A 51 15.76 10.22 -35.46
C VAL A 51 16.24 11.54 -34.83
N ALA A 52 16.20 11.66 -33.51
CA ALA A 52 16.66 12.84 -32.79
C ALA A 52 18.17 13.07 -33.01
N THR A 53 18.97 12.02 -32.99
CA THR A 53 20.43 12.06 -33.24
C THR A 53 20.74 12.50 -34.67
N GLU A 54 20.10 11.90 -35.66
CA GLU A 54 20.26 12.25 -37.08
C GLU A 54 19.92 13.71 -37.34
N MET A 55 18.88 14.23 -36.73
CA MET A 55 18.46 15.63 -36.88
C MET A 55 19.46 16.60 -36.25
N LYS A 56 19.96 16.29 -35.05
CA LYS A 56 21.02 17.11 -34.39
C LYS A 56 22.31 17.15 -35.22
N ASN A 57 22.74 15.99 -35.71
CA ASN A 57 23.95 15.90 -36.55
C ASN A 57 23.81 16.65 -37.88
N ALA A 58 22.59 16.81 -38.39
CA ALA A 58 22.30 17.59 -39.58
C ALA A 58 22.17 19.10 -39.32
N GLY A 59 22.46 19.59 -38.09
CA GLY A 59 22.35 21.01 -37.72
C GLY A 59 20.93 21.57 -37.77
N LYS A 60 19.92 20.66 -37.61
CA LYS A 60 18.51 21.04 -37.72
C LYS A 60 17.93 21.21 -36.33
N ASP A 61 18.19 22.33 -35.70
CA ASP A 61 17.74 22.62 -34.32
C ASP A 61 16.29 23.12 -34.23
N LYS A 62 15.64 23.39 -35.37
CA LYS A 62 14.31 24.02 -35.39
C LYS A 62 13.30 23.25 -36.22
N PHE A 63 12.09 23.21 -35.69
CA PHE A 63 10.90 22.63 -36.33
C PHE A 63 10.72 23.12 -37.78
N GLN A 64 10.67 22.20 -38.74
CA GLN A 64 10.27 22.47 -40.11
C GLN A 64 8.86 21.96 -40.38
N LYS A 65 7.97 22.84 -40.82
CA LYS A 65 6.57 22.55 -41.18
C LYS A 65 6.49 21.36 -42.17
N GLY A 66 5.82 20.28 -41.78
CA GLY A 66 5.58 19.13 -42.65
C GLY A 66 6.50 17.91 -42.44
N LYS A 67 7.54 17.97 -41.57
CA LYS A 67 8.40 16.82 -41.27
C LYS A 67 8.10 16.24 -39.89
N GLU A 68 8.34 14.93 -39.72
CA GLU A 68 8.31 14.30 -38.40
C GLU A 68 9.45 14.87 -37.56
N TRP A 69 9.13 15.31 -36.35
CA TRP A 69 10.08 15.98 -35.48
C TRP A 69 10.07 15.36 -34.09
N PRO A 70 11.22 14.91 -33.52
CA PRO A 70 11.29 14.46 -32.15
C PRO A 70 11.09 15.67 -31.21
N LEU A 71 10.07 15.58 -30.36
CA LEU A 71 9.73 16.55 -29.34
C LEU A 71 9.98 15.96 -27.96
N VAL A 72 10.71 16.68 -27.11
CA VAL A 72 10.65 16.55 -25.66
C VAL A 72 9.84 17.73 -25.15
N GLY A 73 8.84 17.48 -24.32
CA GLY A 73 7.99 18.52 -23.79
C GLY A 73 7.64 18.28 -22.34
N TYR A 74 7.13 19.31 -21.70
CA TYR A 74 6.72 19.31 -20.31
C TYR A 74 5.23 19.60 -20.21
N TYR A 75 4.57 18.89 -19.30
CA TYR A 75 3.16 19.05 -18.99
C TYR A 75 2.92 18.91 -17.49
N ARG A 76 2.07 19.80 -16.94
CA ARG A 76 1.65 19.75 -15.54
C ARG A 76 0.16 19.41 -15.48
N GLU A 77 -0.21 18.35 -14.77
CA GLU A 77 -1.57 17.78 -14.80
C GLU A 77 -2.65 18.67 -14.16
N ASP A 78 -2.27 19.66 -13.32
CA ASP A 78 -3.21 20.59 -12.70
C ASP A 78 -3.56 21.81 -13.56
N ARG A 79 -2.96 21.97 -14.75
CA ARG A 79 -3.34 23.05 -15.66
C ARG A 79 -4.77 22.84 -16.15
N ARG A 80 -5.67 23.68 -15.67
CA ARG A 80 -7.04 23.74 -16.23
C ARG A 80 -6.94 24.29 -17.64
N TYR A 81 -7.45 23.53 -18.61
CA TYR A 81 -7.79 24.05 -19.91
C TYR A 81 -9.07 24.88 -19.77
N SER A 82 -9.22 25.97 -20.55
CA SER A 82 -10.40 26.81 -20.51
C SER A 82 -11.67 25.96 -20.72
N ASP A 83 -12.74 26.24 -20.01
CA ASP A 83 -14.01 25.50 -19.98
C ASP A 83 -14.73 25.43 -21.35
N SER A 84 -14.17 26.00 -22.41
CA SER A 84 -14.73 26.03 -23.76
C SER A 84 -14.49 24.77 -24.59
N GLU A 85 -13.59 23.85 -24.15
CA GLU A 85 -13.31 22.62 -24.91
C GLU A 85 -13.95 21.40 -24.25
N LYS A 86 -15.12 21.00 -24.78
CA LYS A 86 -15.91 19.84 -24.31
C LYS A 86 -15.16 18.49 -24.34
N TYR A 87 -14.05 18.37 -25.07
CA TYR A 87 -13.23 17.16 -25.15
C TYR A 87 -11.76 17.53 -25.39
N ILE A 88 -10.91 17.32 -24.40
CA ILE A 88 -9.45 17.47 -24.55
C ILE A 88 -8.92 16.25 -25.32
N THR A 89 -8.89 16.32 -26.61
CA THR A 89 -8.28 15.30 -27.49
C THR A 89 -6.83 15.62 -27.84
N GLN A 90 -6.30 16.77 -27.43
CA GLN A 90 -4.97 17.27 -27.79
C GLN A 90 -4.20 17.71 -26.55
N ILE A 91 -2.97 17.27 -26.44
CA ILE A 91 -2.00 17.73 -25.42
C ILE A 91 -1.06 18.74 -26.09
N TYR A 92 -0.87 19.85 -25.41
CA TYR A 92 0.07 20.90 -25.84
C TYR A 92 1.21 20.98 -24.80
N PRO A 93 2.20 20.09 -24.87
CA PRO A 93 3.35 20.17 -23.96
C PRO A 93 4.16 21.41 -24.29
N GLU A 94 4.69 22.05 -23.25
CA GLU A 94 5.70 23.10 -23.41
C GLU A 94 6.99 22.42 -23.93
N PRO A 95 7.55 22.84 -25.08
CA PRO A 95 8.80 22.28 -25.57
C PRO A 95 9.94 22.48 -24.57
N LEU A 96 10.75 21.44 -24.39
CA LEU A 96 11.97 21.49 -23.59
C LEU A 96 13.19 21.29 -24.48
N ASP A 97 14.24 22.06 -24.19
CA ASP A 97 15.55 21.79 -24.73
C ASP A 97 16.12 20.51 -24.12
N PHE A 98 16.81 19.72 -24.94
CA PHE A 98 17.41 18.47 -24.49
C PHE A 98 18.76 18.23 -25.16
N LYS A 99 19.61 17.49 -24.46
CA LYS A 99 20.90 16.99 -24.99
C LYS A 99 20.82 15.49 -25.16
N LEU A 100 21.61 14.95 -26.07
CA LEU A 100 21.80 13.51 -26.25
C LEU A 100 23.21 13.16 -25.79
N GLU A 101 23.31 12.26 -24.80
CA GLU A 101 24.57 11.78 -24.25
C GLU A 101 24.57 10.24 -24.35
N GLY A 102 25.17 9.69 -25.41
CA GLY A 102 25.10 8.26 -25.71
C GLY A 102 23.65 7.77 -25.89
N ASN A 103 23.17 6.91 -25.03
CA ASN A 103 21.81 6.35 -25.04
C ASN A 103 20.85 7.12 -24.10
N GLU A 104 21.26 8.26 -23.59
CA GLU A 104 20.48 9.07 -22.65
C GLU A 104 20.00 10.39 -23.29
N ILE A 105 18.79 10.77 -22.92
CA ILE A 105 18.21 12.08 -23.20
C ILE A 105 18.33 12.88 -21.90
N VAL A 106 19.06 13.98 -21.95
CA VAL A 106 19.34 14.84 -20.79
C VAL A 106 18.51 16.10 -20.90
N VAL A 107 17.67 16.36 -19.89
CA VAL A 107 16.71 17.47 -19.87
C VAL A 107 16.80 18.20 -18.54
N ASP A 108 16.97 19.52 -18.57
CA ASP A 108 16.86 20.37 -17.40
C ASP A 108 15.41 20.80 -17.19
N VAL A 109 14.87 20.56 -16.00
CA VAL A 109 13.49 20.88 -15.67
C VAL A 109 13.38 21.62 -14.33
N LYS A 110 12.37 22.50 -14.23
CA LYS A 110 11.93 23.10 -12.98
C LYS A 110 10.56 22.52 -12.63
N LEU A 111 10.49 21.67 -11.60
CA LEU A 111 9.29 21.05 -11.10
C LEU A 111 8.65 21.95 -10.04
N THR A 112 7.52 22.58 -10.34
CA THR A 112 6.91 23.62 -9.48
C THR A 112 5.68 23.13 -8.76
N GLY A 113 5.58 23.47 -7.46
CA GLY A 113 4.45 23.13 -6.60
C GLY A 113 4.36 21.64 -6.25
N VAL A 114 3.33 21.26 -5.52
CA VAL A 114 2.99 19.87 -5.17
C VAL A 114 2.07 19.32 -6.24
N ASN A 115 2.60 18.50 -7.17
CA ASN A 115 1.86 18.12 -8.37
C ASN A 115 2.38 16.85 -9.05
N VAL A 116 1.62 16.34 -10.02
CA VAL A 116 2.09 15.38 -11.02
C VAL A 116 2.55 16.13 -12.26
N HIS A 117 3.77 15.82 -12.70
CA HIS A 117 4.40 16.38 -13.89
C HIS A 117 4.64 15.27 -14.89
N SER A 118 4.55 15.58 -16.17
CA SER A 118 4.83 14.62 -17.25
C SER A 118 5.90 15.15 -18.18
N ILE A 119 6.96 14.37 -18.38
CA ILE A 119 7.88 14.55 -19.51
C ILE A 119 7.29 13.78 -20.68
N VAL A 120 7.13 14.47 -21.79
CA VAL A 120 6.40 13.98 -22.97
C VAL A 120 7.37 13.79 -24.11
N PHE A 121 7.33 12.63 -24.74
CA PHE A 121 8.08 12.32 -25.96
C PHE A 121 7.11 12.11 -27.10
N ALA A 122 7.37 12.74 -28.23
CA ALA A 122 6.53 12.60 -29.40
C ALA A 122 7.37 12.55 -30.68
N LYS A 123 6.83 11.86 -31.72
CA LYS A 123 7.18 12.06 -33.11
C LYS A 123 6.02 12.84 -33.73
N LEU A 124 6.25 14.09 -34.08
CA LEU A 124 5.18 14.93 -34.62
C LEU A 124 5.32 15.13 -36.13
N PRO A 125 4.34 14.70 -36.93
CA PRO A 125 3.95 15.44 -38.11
C PRO A 125 3.14 16.67 -37.65
N ALA A 126 3.42 17.82 -38.24
CA ALA A 126 2.84 19.13 -37.86
C ALA A 126 1.31 19.22 -37.81
N ALA A 127 0.57 18.19 -38.23
CA ALA A 127 -0.89 18.24 -38.43
C ALA A 127 -1.73 17.32 -37.53
N ARG A 128 -1.17 16.40 -36.71
CA ARG A 128 -1.97 15.45 -35.92
C ARG A 128 -1.42 15.19 -34.53
N ARG A 129 -1.80 16.01 -33.58
CA ARG A 129 -1.51 15.83 -32.13
C ARG A 129 -2.51 14.83 -31.51
N ARG A 130 -2.36 13.54 -31.79
CA ARG A 130 -3.20 12.50 -31.16
C ARG A 130 -2.46 11.86 -29.99
N PHE A 131 -3.15 11.60 -28.89
CA PHE A 131 -2.64 10.97 -27.66
C PHE A 131 -1.79 9.72 -27.90
N ARG A 132 -2.17 8.89 -28.88
CA ARG A 132 -1.44 7.66 -29.24
C ARG A 132 -0.01 7.87 -29.74
N ASN A 133 0.35 9.09 -30.12
CA ASN A 133 1.68 9.45 -30.63
C ASN A 133 2.63 9.92 -29.53
N PHE A 134 2.15 9.97 -28.28
CA PHE A 134 2.93 10.43 -27.14
C PHE A 134 3.36 9.26 -26.27
N ARG A 135 4.51 9.43 -25.61
CA ARG A 135 4.98 8.61 -24.51
C ARG A 135 5.30 9.52 -23.33
N PHE A 136 4.95 9.06 -22.14
CA PHE A 136 5.03 9.90 -20.93
C PHE A 136 5.93 9.26 -19.90
N ILE A 137 6.68 10.11 -19.19
CA ILE A 137 7.28 9.78 -17.91
C ILE A 137 6.62 10.67 -16.87
N LYS A 138 5.92 10.08 -15.93
CA LYS A 138 5.30 10.81 -14.82
C LYS A 138 6.28 11.00 -13.68
N LEU A 139 6.27 12.18 -13.08
CA LEU A 139 7.03 12.58 -11.91
C LEU A 139 6.07 13.14 -10.87
N LEU A 140 6.34 12.93 -9.59
CA LEU A 140 5.57 13.51 -8.50
C LEU A 140 6.45 14.49 -7.73
N THR A 141 5.94 15.68 -7.48
CA THR A 141 6.48 16.57 -6.47
C THR A 141 5.61 16.57 -5.23
N VAL A 142 6.25 16.49 -4.07
CA VAL A 142 5.60 16.53 -2.76
C VAL A 142 6.19 17.65 -1.89
N ASP A 143 5.44 18.10 -0.90
CA ASP A 143 5.95 19.06 0.07
C ASP A 143 7.17 18.52 0.85
N LYS A 144 7.97 19.40 1.43
CA LYS A 144 9.22 19.05 2.14
C LYS A 144 9.00 18.05 3.28
N GLU A 145 7.87 18.11 3.94
CA GLU A 145 7.54 17.18 5.04
C GLU A 145 7.25 15.79 4.49
N THR A 146 6.38 15.69 3.49
CA THR A 146 6.04 14.42 2.83
C THR A 146 7.26 13.78 2.16
N PHE A 147 8.19 14.59 1.65
CA PHE A 147 9.40 14.11 0.99
C PHE A 147 10.35 13.33 1.91
N LYS A 148 10.27 13.51 3.22
CA LYS A 148 11.05 12.74 4.21
C LYS A 148 10.61 11.28 4.29
N TYR A 149 9.40 10.95 3.86
CA TYR A 149 8.79 9.63 4.02
C TYR A 149 8.96 8.77 2.77
N ARG A 150 9.06 7.47 2.99
CA ARG A 150 9.14 6.42 1.99
C ARG A 150 7.90 5.53 2.12
N PRO A 151 7.40 4.96 1.01
CA PRO A 151 6.28 4.04 1.07
C PRO A 151 6.73 2.65 1.52
N PHE A 152 5.95 2.06 2.42
CA PHE A 152 6.08 0.67 2.83
C PHE A 152 4.71 0.02 2.77
N LYS A 153 4.66 -1.23 2.30
CA LYS A 153 3.44 -2.02 2.15
C LYS A 153 3.41 -3.12 3.20
N GLY A 154 2.31 -3.29 3.92
CA GLY A 154 2.26 -4.32 4.95
C GLY A 154 0.87 -4.75 5.37
N ASN A 155 0.84 -5.81 6.18
CA ASN A 155 -0.36 -6.46 6.65
C ASN A 155 -0.18 -6.91 8.10
N VAL A 156 -1.01 -6.40 8.99
CA VAL A 156 -0.87 -6.61 10.45
C VAL A 156 -2.01 -7.43 11.06
N HIS A 157 -2.89 -8.01 10.21
CA HIS A 157 -3.99 -8.86 10.62
C HIS A 157 -3.98 -10.14 9.78
N GLN A 158 -3.42 -11.20 10.35
CA GLN A 158 -3.28 -12.52 9.75
C GLN A 158 -3.25 -13.59 10.83
N HIS A 159 -3.80 -14.78 10.55
CA HIS A 159 -3.91 -15.89 11.47
C HIS A 159 -3.04 -17.07 11.04
N SER A 160 -2.37 -17.68 12.02
CA SER A 160 -1.61 -18.91 11.85
C SER A 160 -2.37 -20.12 12.40
N ASN A 161 -1.78 -21.30 12.27
CA ASN A 161 -2.32 -22.55 12.86
C ASN A 161 -2.21 -22.60 14.40
N VAL A 162 -1.71 -21.54 15.02
CA VAL A 162 -1.73 -21.40 16.49
C VAL A 162 -3.13 -21.00 16.98
N SER A 163 -3.92 -20.34 16.14
CA SER A 163 -5.36 -20.12 16.37
C SER A 163 -6.21 -20.89 15.35
N ASP A 164 -6.75 -20.25 14.36
CA ASP A 164 -7.69 -20.81 13.39
C ASP A 164 -7.24 -20.66 11.92
N GLY A 165 -6.04 -20.11 11.71
CA GLY A 165 -5.42 -20.09 10.40
C GLY A 165 -4.84 -21.45 9.98
N LYS A 166 -4.30 -21.54 8.77
CA LYS A 166 -3.77 -22.78 8.19
C LYS A 166 -2.25 -22.83 8.09
N LEU A 167 -1.58 -21.68 8.08
CA LEU A 167 -0.14 -21.62 7.93
C LEU A 167 0.58 -21.78 9.27
N ASP A 168 1.74 -22.43 9.24
CA ASP A 168 2.70 -22.29 10.33
C ASP A 168 3.14 -20.83 10.47
N PRO A 169 3.35 -20.32 11.70
CA PRO A 169 3.75 -18.94 11.91
C PRO A 169 4.94 -18.49 11.06
N ALA A 170 5.99 -19.29 10.95
CA ALA A 170 7.19 -18.95 10.19
C ALA A 170 6.93 -18.87 8.65
N ASP A 171 5.96 -19.63 8.14
CA ASP A 171 5.63 -19.64 6.71
C ASP A 171 5.03 -18.31 6.25
N HIS A 172 4.45 -17.52 7.16
CA HIS A 172 3.97 -16.18 6.86
C HIS A 172 5.05 -15.26 6.26
N VAL A 173 6.34 -15.46 6.62
CA VAL A 173 7.45 -14.69 6.07
C VAL A 173 7.56 -14.84 4.54
N ALA A 174 7.47 -16.09 4.05
CA ALA A 174 7.54 -16.36 2.62
C ALA A 174 6.33 -15.79 1.87
N PHE A 175 5.12 -16.05 2.39
CA PHE A 175 3.89 -15.58 1.75
C PHE A 175 3.73 -14.06 1.83
N ALA A 176 4.20 -13.41 2.88
CA ALA A 176 4.27 -11.95 2.96
C ALA A 176 5.12 -11.37 1.84
N ARG A 177 6.31 -11.95 1.60
CA ARG A 177 7.17 -11.50 0.49
C ARG A 177 6.56 -11.78 -0.88
N ILE A 178 5.89 -12.93 -1.07
CA ILE A 178 5.13 -13.21 -2.31
C ILE A 178 4.01 -12.17 -2.49
N GLY A 179 3.37 -11.72 -1.43
CA GLY A 179 2.34 -10.66 -1.43
C GLY A 179 2.88 -9.24 -1.54
N GLY A 180 4.20 -9.04 -1.62
CA GLY A 180 4.80 -7.71 -1.75
C GLY A 180 4.88 -6.94 -0.43
N MET A 181 4.88 -7.60 0.74
CA MET A 181 4.87 -6.91 2.02
C MET A 181 6.28 -6.55 2.49
N ASP A 182 6.46 -5.35 3.05
CA ASP A 182 7.65 -4.87 3.74
C ASP A 182 7.56 -5.10 5.25
N PHE A 183 6.34 -5.16 5.79
CA PHE A 183 6.11 -5.47 7.19
C PHE A 183 4.85 -6.33 7.37
N ILE A 184 4.85 -7.13 8.45
CA ILE A 184 3.68 -7.94 8.85
C ILE A 184 3.50 -7.97 10.37
N GLY A 185 2.29 -8.34 10.79
CA GLY A 185 1.98 -8.86 12.12
C GLY A 185 1.17 -10.14 11.96
N VAL A 186 1.54 -11.22 12.67
CA VAL A 186 0.72 -12.43 12.79
C VAL A 186 -0.05 -12.31 14.10
N SER A 187 -1.36 -12.10 13.99
CA SER A 187 -2.22 -11.64 15.08
C SER A 187 -3.21 -12.70 15.54
N ASP A 188 -2.72 -13.88 15.87
CA ASP A 188 -3.56 -15.01 16.29
C ASP A 188 -4.50 -14.65 17.44
N HIS A 189 -5.68 -15.26 17.44
CA HIS A 189 -6.63 -15.18 18.54
C HIS A 189 -6.07 -15.78 19.81
N TYR A 190 -6.20 -15.07 20.93
CA TYR A 190 -5.77 -15.53 22.25
C TYR A 190 -4.31 -15.98 22.34
N ALA A 191 -3.46 -15.65 21.38
CA ALA A 191 -2.09 -16.12 21.34
C ALA A 191 -1.13 -15.00 20.98
N TYR A 192 0.05 -15.05 21.62
CA TYR A 192 1.11 -14.07 21.42
C TYR A 192 2.48 -14.74 21.16
N LYS A 193 2.67 -15.99 21.63
CA LYS A 193 3.94 -16.71 21.59
C LYS A 193 4.47 -16.98 20.19
N GLN A 194 3.58 -17.10 19.19
CA GLN A 194 3.93 -17.34 17.78
C GLN A 194 4.80 -16.24 17.19
N ASN A 195 4.69 -15.01 17.68
CA ASN A 195 5.44 -13.87 17.19
C ASN A 195 6.96 -14.11 17.17
N LYS A 196 7.47 -14.81 18.22
CA LYS A 196 8.89 -15.13 18.30
C LYS A 196 9.35 -15.99 17.12
N SER A 197 8.58 -17.01 16.74
CA SER A 197 8.90 -17.89 15.61
C SER A 197 8.96 -17.13 14.29
N VAL A 198 8.04 -16.19 14.06
CA VAL A 198 7.99 -15.38 12.83
C VAL A 198 9.18 -14.42 12.78
N ILE A 199 9.47 -13.73 13.89
CA ILE A 199 10.59 -12.77 14.01
C ILE A 199 11.93 -13.48 13.81
N ASP A 200 12.16 -14.59 14.51
CA ASP A 200 13.40 -15.35 14.44
C ASP A 200 13.64 -15.88 13.00
N PHE A 201 12.60 -16.42 12.36
CA PHE A 201 12.72 -16.95 11.01
C PHE A 201 12.93 -15.85 9.95
N ALA A 202 12.28 -14.69 10.10
CA ALA A 202 12.50 -13.55 9.21
C ALA A 202 13.95 -13.06 9.28
N ALA A 203 14.55 -13.06 10.48
CA ALA A 203 15.95 -12.72 10.68
C ALA A 203 16.89 -13.82 10.14
N GLU A 204 16.63 -15.09 10.43
CA GLU A 204 17.43 -16.25 10.00
C GLU A 204 17.56 -16.29 8.47
N CYS A 205 16.45 -16.13 7.75
CA CYS A 205 16.45 -16.17 6.29
C CYS A 205 16.82 -14.84 5.63
N LYS A 206 17.22 -13.82 6.38
CA LYS A 206 17.62 -12.50 5.89
C LYS A 206 16.61 -11.87 4.92
N SER A 207 15.34 -12.06 5.20
CA SER A 207 14.25 -11.62 4.31
C SER A 207 14.17 -10.11 4.12
N GLY A 208 14.72 -9.30 5.04
CA GLY A 208 14.49 -7.87 5.11
C GLY A 208 13.03 -7.47 5.43
N LEU A 209 12.19 -8.46 5.76
CA LEU A 209 10.82 -8.25 6.22
C LEU A 209 10.82 -7.80 7.67
N THR A 210 10.12 -6.73 7.99
CA THR A 210 9.91 -6.32 9.37
C THR A 210 8.69 -7.02 9.95
N VAL A 211 8.85 -7.65 11.11
CA VAL A 211 7.75 -8.33 11.81
C VAL A 211 7.45 -7.57 13.11
N TYR A 212 6.21 -7.10 13.23
CA TYR A 212 5.72 -6.51 14.48
C TYR A 212 5.02 -7.58 15.29
N PRO A 213 5.35 -7.77 16.59
CA PRO A 213 4.54 -8.62 17.45
C PRO A 213 3.08 -8.17 17.44
N ALA A 214 2.15 -9.08 17.23
CA ALA A 214 0.74 -8.77 17.14
C ALA A 214 -0.14 -9.84 17.78
N GLU A 215 -1.34 -9.46 18.16
CA GLU A 215 -2.40 -10.31 18.69
C GLU A 215 -3.75 -9.72 18.32
N GLU A 216 -4.68 -10.51 17.85
CA GLU A 216 -6.08 -10.13 17.85
C GLU A 216 -6.67 -10.44 19.23
N MET A 217 -6.86 -9.37 20.00
CA MET A 217 -7.28 -9.47 21.41
C MET A 217 -8.71 -9.89 21.55
N HIS A 218 -8.94 -10.84 22.46
CA HIS A 218 -10.24 -11.37 22.79
C HIS A 218 -10.51 -11.48 24.27
N THR A 219 -11.82 -11.47 24.59
CA THR A 219 -12.37 -11.94 25.86
C THR A 219 -13.35 -13.09 25.59
N PRO A 220 -13.70 -13.91 26.58
CA PRO A 220 -14.65 -15.00 26.37
C PRO A 220 -16.00 -14.51 25.81
N GLY A 221 -16.38 -14.99 24.63
CA GLY A 221 -17.63 -14.58 23.97
C GLY A 221 -17.60 -13.18 23.36
N ALA A 222 -16.43 -12.59 23.14
CA ALA A 222 -16.32 -11.29 22.53
C ALA A 222 -16.94 -11.24 21.13
N VAL A 223 -17.73 -10.20 20.90
CA VAL A 223 -18.29 -9.84 19.58
C VAL A 223 -17.49 -8.72 18.92
N LEU A 224 -16.68 -8.02 19.69
CA LEU A 224 -15.81 -6.95 19.26
C LEU A 224 -14.36 -7.43 19.28
N HIS A 225 -13.71 -7.31 18.14
CA HIS A 225 -12.30 -7.67 17.99
C HIS A 225 -11.41 -6.44 17.89
N SER A 226 -10.19 -6.57 18.37
CA SER A 226 -9.20 -5.49 18.29
C SER A 226 -7.77 -6.02 18.19
N LEU A 227 -6.94 -5.35 17.39
CA LEU A 227 -5.52 -5.67 17.29
C LEU A 227 -4.73 -4.94 18.38
N SER A 228 -3.80 -5.68 18.97
CA SER A 228 -2.66 -5.15 19.73
C SER A 228 -1.40 -5.40 18.91
N ILE A 229 -0.72 -4.34 18.47
CA ILE A 229 0.47 -4.43 17.63
C ILE A 229 1.64 -3.77 18.37
N GLY A 230 2.79 -4.46 18.44
CA GLY A 230 4.00 -3.97 19.06
C GLY A 230 3.99 -3.98 20.59
N ALA A 231 3.03 -4.67 21.23
CA ALA A 231 3.07 -4.92 22.68
C ALA A 231 4.26 -5.82 23.05
N THR A 232 4.60 -5.87 24.33
CA THR A 232 5.64 -6.77 24.84
C THR A 232 5.09 -8.15 25.23
N ARG A 233 3.77 -8.28 25.31
CA ARG A 233 3.03 -9.49 25.71
C ARG A 233 1.63 -9.53 25.13
N GLY A 234 0.98 -10.70 25.26
CA GLY A 234 -0.45 -10.86 24.95
C GLY A 234 -1.35 -10.20 25.99
N HIS A 235 -2.51 -9.73 25.53
CA HIS A 235 -3.50 -9.03 26.35
C HIS A 235 -4.86 -9.73 26.40
N SER A 236 -5.09 -10.73 25.57
CA SER A 236 -6.34 -11.54 25.58
C SER A 236 -6.60 -12.17 26.94
N VAL A 237 -7.88 -12.30 27.28
CA VAL A 237 -8.35 -12.93 28.51
C VAL A 237 -9.09 -14.22 28.18
N HIS A 238 -8.48 -15.36 28.49
CA HIS A 238 -9.09 -16.68 28.26
C HIS A 238 -10.23 -16.99 29.23
N ARG A 239 -10.20 -16.41 30.43
CA ARG A 239 -11.18 -16.61 31.48
C ARG A 239 -11.37 -15.33 32.28
N ARG A 240 -12.64 -14.94 32.51
CA ARG A 240 -12.99 -13.85 33.41
C ARG A 240 -12.57 -14.18 34.83
N THR A 241 -11.58 -13.48 35.35
CA THR A 241 -11.18 -13.54 36.76
C THR A 241 -11.92 -12.48 37.56
N PRO A 242 -12.12 -12.63 38.89
CA PRO A 242 -12.74 -11.60 39.72
C PRO A 242 -12.08 -10.22 39.54
N LYS A 243 -10.74 -10.17 39.51
CA LYS A 243 -9.97 -8.94 39.28
C LYS A 243 -10.24 -8.30 37.89
N PHE A 244 -10.45 -9.11 36.84
CA PHE A 244 -10.77 -8.60 35.51
C PHE A 244 -12.19 -8.05 35.48
N THR A 245 -13.16 -8.81 36.03
CA THR A 245 -14.57 -8.40 36.12
C THR A 245 -14.72 -7.09 36.91
N GLU A 246 -14.02 -6.95 38.03
CA GLU A 246 -13.99 -5.73 38.81
C GLU A 246 -13.45 -4.54 38.00
N ALA A 247 -12.40 -4.74 37.20
CA ALA A 247 -11.83 -3.70 36.33
C ALA A 247 -12.77 -3.30 35.18
N VAL A 248 -13.62 -4.21 34.71
CA VAL A 248 -14.58 -3.98 33.61
C VAL A 248 -15.87 -3.30 34.10
N LYS A 249 -16.30 -3.61 35.33
CA LYS A 249 -17.59 -3.17 35.87
C LYS A 249 -17.88 -1.67 35.73
N PRO A 250 -16.98 -0.74 36.04
CA PRO A 250 -17.28 0.69 35.91
C PRO A 250 -17.61 1.11 34.47
N GLU A 251 -16.93 0.55 33.48
CA GLU A 251 -17.18 0.83 32.07
C GLU A 251 -18.50 0.21 31.62
N TRP A 252 -18.79 -1.03 32.04
CA TRP A 252 -20.06 -1.70 31.74
C TRP A 252 -21.25 -0.96 32.32
N ASP A 253 -21.19 -0.57 33.61
CA ASP A 253 -22.23 0.23 34.29
C ASP A 253 -22.50 1.58 33.56
N LYS A 254 -21.44 2.20 33.04
CA LYS A 254 -21.54 3.42 32.22
C LYS A 254 -22.25 3.15 30.90
N LEU A 255 -21.86 2.10 30.18
CA LEU A 255 -22.45 1.74 28.88
C LEU A 255 -23.94 1.37 29.02
N ILE A 256 -24.34 0.62 30.07
CA ILE A 256 -25.75 0.29 30.33
C ILE A 256 -26.59 1.56 30.51
N LYS A 257 -26.07 2.58 31.20
CA LYS A 257 -26.77 3.85 31.37
C LYS A 257 -26.88 4.64 30.09
N GLN A 258 -25.85 4.57 29.25
CA GLN A 258 -25.77 5.32 27.99
C GLN A 258 -26.60 4.65 26.88
N PHE A 259 -26.70 3.33 26.89
CA PHE A 259 -27.37 2.52 25.88
C PHE A 259 -28.37 1.55 26.52
N PRO A 260 -29.45 2.04 27.15
CA PRO A 260 -30.39 1.20 27.93
C PRO A 260 -31.12 0.14 27.09
N ASP A 261 -31.28 0.40 25.79
CA ASP A 261 -31.99 -0.48 24.84
C ASP A 261 -31.07 -1.46 24.11
N CYS A 262 -29.75 -1.41 24.34
CA CYS A 262 -28.80 -2.35 23.76
C CYS A 262 -28.70 -3.64 24.57
N ASP A 263 -28.31 -4.71 23.89
CA ASP A 263 -28.07 -6.02 24.52
C ASP A 263 -26.96 -5.92 25.56
N LYS A 264 -27.21 -6.45 26.77
CA LYS A 264 -26.26 -6.33 27.88
C LYS A 264 -24.98 -7.14 27.68
N ASP A 265 -25.04 -8.23 26.94
CA ASP A 265 -23.87 -9.05 26.62
C ASP A 265 -23.02 -8.36 25.56
N GLU A 266 -23.64 -7.68 24.61
CA GLU A 266 -22.94 -6.79 23.68
C GLU A 266 -22.21 -5.69 24.45
N LEU A 267 -22.89 -4.97 25.36
CA LEU A 267 -22.30 -3.91 26.18
C LEU A 267 -21.16 -4.42 27.08
N LEU A 268 -21.29 -5.66 27.63
CA LEU A 268 -20.23 -6.28 28.40
C LEU A 268 -18.99 -6.55 27.54
N SER A 269 -19.18 -7.14 26.36
CA SER A 269 -18.09 -7.39 25.39
C SER A 269 -17.35 -6.09 25.03
N TRP A 270 -18.06 -4.99 24.90
CA TRP A 270 -17.51 -3.66 24.67
C TRP A 270 -16.68 -3.15 25.82
N ALA A 271 -17.23 -3.19 27.04
CA ALA A 271 -16.51 -2.77 28.22
C ALA A 271 -15.21 -3.57 28.41
N GLU A 272 -15.28 -4.88 28.20
CA GLU A 272 -14.12 -5.77 28.24
C GLU A 272 -13.05 -5.38 27.21
N THR A 273 -13.46 -5.17 25.95
CA THR A 273 -12.53 -4.81 24.87
C THR A 273 -11.90 -3.42 25.10
N MET A 274 -12.65 -2.44 25.61
CA MET A 274 -12.09 -1.14 25.98
C MET A 274 -11.06 -1.26 27.11
N VAL A 275 -11.28 -2.12 28.08
CA VAL A 275 -10.29 -2.40 29.16
C VAL A 275 -9.04 -3.07 28.58
N LEU A 276 -9.18 -4.02 27.67
CA LEU A 276 -8.03 -4.63 26.97
C LEU A 276 -7.26 -3.60 26.15
N ALA A 277 -7.96 -2.76 25.40
CA ALA A 277 -7.34 -1.70 24.59
C ALA A 277 -6.51 -0.74 25.46
N ARG A 278 -7.03 -0.32 26.63
CA ARG A 278 -6.30 0.53 27.58
C ARG A 278 -5.05 -0.17 28.15
N ARG A 279 -5.15 -1.45 28.47
CA ARG A 279 -3.99 -2.27 28.94
C ARG A 279 -2.92 -2.39 27.87
N ALA A 280 -3.31 -2.70 26.63
CA ALA A 280 -2.38 -2.79 25.53
C ALA A 280 -1.72 -1.44 25.21
N LYS A 281 -2.47 -0.34 25.25
CA LYS A 281 -1.91 1.02 25.11
C LYS A 281 -0.90 1.35 26.20
N ALA A 282 -1.17 0.96 27.44
CA ALA A 282 -0.25 1.16 28.58
C ALA A 282 1.05 0.34 28.41
N ASP A 283 1.00 -0.80 27.69
CA ASP A 283 2.17 -1.61 27.31
C ASP A 283 2.85 -1.11 26.01
N GLY A 284 2.48 0.06 25.51
CA GLY A 284 3.08 0.68 24.33
C GLY A 284 2.52 0.26 23.00
N ALA A 285 1.53 -0.64 22.94
CA ALA A 285 0.94 -1.11 21.70
C ALA A 285 0.27 -0.01 20.87
N LEU A 286 0.22 -0.22 19.56
CA LEU A 286 -0.77 0.37 18.69
C LEU A 286 -2.03 -0.50 18.75
N VAL A 287 -3.18 0.08 19.08
CA VAL A 287 -4.45 -0.64 19.19
C VAL A 287 -5.39 -0.21 18.08
N VAL A 288 -5.96 -1.19 17.38
CA VAL A 288 -6.82 -0.97 16.21
C VAL A 288 -8.16 -1.65 16.42
N TYR A 289 -9.25 -0.96 16.09
CA TYR A 289 -10.58 -1.55 16.00
C TYR A 289 -10.73 -2.33 14.70
N CYS A 290 -10.95 -3.64 14.77
CA CYS A 290 -11.01 -4.54 13.62
C CYS A 290 -12.38 -4.58 12.99
N HIS A 291 -12.44 -4.75 11.64
CA HIS A 291 -13.61 -5.08 10.83
C HIS A 291 -14.97 -4.66 11.45
N PRO A 292 -15.23 -3.35 11.66
CA PRO A 292 -16.35 -2.84 12.47
C PRO A 292 -17.73 -3.38 12.07
N ALA A 293 -17.96 -3.50 10.77
CA ALA A 293 -19.26 -3.92 10.21
C ALA A 293 -19.29 -5.43 9.84
N TRP A 294 -18.39 -6.24 10.40
CA TRP A 294 -18.37 -7.68 10.14
C TRP A 294 -19.72 -8.34 10.43
N ARG A 295 -20.18 -9.19 9.52
CA ARG A 295 -21.42 -9.96 9.62
C ARG A 295 -21.14 -11.43 9.83
N ARG A 296 -21.76 -11.97 10.86
CA ARG A 296 -21.81 -13.42 11.04
C ARG A 296 -23.09 -13.96 10.40
N ARG A 297 -22.96 -14.64 9.25
CA ARG A 297 -24.09 -15.12 8.42
C ARG A 297 -24.97 -13.97 7.91
N TYR A 298 -26.11 -13.69 8.56
CA TYR A 298 -27.13 -12.77 8.07
C TYR A 298 -27.27 -11.50 8.91
N TYR A 299 -26.59 -11.37 10.04
CA TYR A 299 -26.67 -10.21 10.93
C TYR A 299 -25.29 -9.60 11.19
N ILE A 300 -25.29 -8.30 11.38
CA ILE A 300 -24.10 -7.56 11.79
C ILE A 300 -23.70 -7.97 13.21
N ASN A 301 -22.40 -8.14 13.43
CA ASN A 301 -21.91 -8.62 14.71
C ASN A 301 -21.95 -7.55 15.80
N ASN A 302 -21.80 -6.27 15.42
CA ASN A 302 -21.92 -5.12 16.31
C ASN A 302 -23.05 -4.22 15.81
N SER A 303 -23.87 -3.66 16.71
CA SER A 303 -24.87 -2.67 16.31
C SER A 303 -24.23 -1.37 15.76
N PHE A 304 -24.91 -0.71 14.83
CA PHE A 304 -24.39 0.57 14.29
C PHE A 304 -24.19 1.64 15.36
N ALA A 305 -25.07 1.68 16.36
CA ALA A 305 -24.91 2.60 17.49
C ALA A 305 -23.61 2.36 18.25
N MET A 306 -23.21 1.08 18.36
CA MET A 306 -21.98 0.73 19.01
C MET A 306 -20.75 1.02 18.13
N ILE A 307 -20.81 0.71 16.84
CA ILE A 307 -19.73 1.08 15.90
C ILE A 307 -19.47 2.59 15.95
N ASP A 308 -20.53 3.40 15.89
CA ASP A 308 -20.45 4.86 15.99
C ASP A 308 -19.82 5.29 17.32
N PHE A 309 -20.31 4.76 18.45
CA PHE A 309 -19.78 5.08 19.77
C PHE A 309 -18.28 4.77 19.89
N VAL A 310 -17.82 3.56 19.44
CA VAL A 310 -16.43 3.19 19.57
C VAL A 310 -15.53 4.10 18.75
N ILE A 311 -15.90 4.36 17.52
CA ILE A 311 -15.12 5.24 16.66
C ILE A 311 -15.03 6.64 17.27
N ARG A 312 -16.13 7.16 17.84
CA ARG A 312 -16.16 8.48 18.52
C ARG A 312 -15.43 8.50 19.85
N SER A 313 -15.39 7.37 20.56
CA SER A 313 -14.73 7.29 21.89
C SER A 313 -13.24 7.52 21.85
N ARG A 314 -12.59 7.29 20.69
CA ARG A 314 -11.14 7.36 20.51
C ARG A 314 -10.37 6.40 21.42
N GLU A 315 -11.00 5.34 21.85
CA GLU A 315 -10.32 4.28 22.62
C GLU A 315 -9.30 3.52 21.77
N PHE A 316 -9.46 3.53 20.46
CA PHE A 316 -8.53 2.93 19.52
C PHE A 316 -7.70 3.99 18.79
N HIS A 317 -6.46 3.66 18.47
CA HIS A 317 -5.59 4.57 17.71
C HIS A 317 -6.01 4.67 16.23
N ALA A 318 -6.58 3.59 15.69
CA ALA A 318 -7.01 3.52 14.30
C ALA A 318 -8.20 2.56 14.12
N VAL A 319 -8.83 2.64 12.97
CA VAL A 319 -9.90 1.74 12.53
C VAL A 319 -9.44 0.96 11.31
N GLU A 320 -9.67 -0.35 11.29
CA GLU A 320 -9.50 -1.19 10.12
C GLU A 320 -10.73 -1.06 9.22
N ILE A 321 -10.65 -0.14 8.27
CA ILE A 321 -11.78 0.18 7.37
C ILE A 321 -11.86 -0.69 6.14
N ILE A 322 -10.81 -1.45 5.87
CA ILE A 322 -10.76 -2.48 4.83
C ILE A 322 -10.18 -3.75 5.45
N ASN A 323 -10.97 -4.83 5.40
CA ASN A 323 -10.58 -6.16 5.83
C ASN A 323 -10.79 -7.15 4.67
N GLY A 324 -9.82 -8.00 4.39
CA GLY A 324 -9.83 -8.89 3.23
C GLY A 324 -10.66 -10.15 3.39
N SER A 325 -11.03 -10.52 4.61
CA SER A 325 -11.81 -11.73 4.91
C SER A 325 -13.31 -11.48 5.06
N ILE A 326 -13.73 -10.22 5.16
CA ILE A 326 -15.14 -9.84 5.18
C ILE A 326 -15.65 -9.43 3.79
N SER A 327 -16.98 -9.34 3.67
CA SER A 327 -17.58 -8.99 2.39
C SER A 327 -17.27 -7.55 1.97
N ARG A 328 -17.29 -7.30 0.65
CA ARG A 328 -17.17 -5.92 0.11
C ARG A 328 -18.24 -5.00 0.70
N ARG A 329 -19.45 -5.52 0.93
CA ARG A 329 -20.56 -4.78 1.54
C ARG A 329 -20.20 -4.33 2.95
N ASP A 330 -19.65 -5.20 3.78
CA ASP A 330 -19.28 -4.89 5.16
C ASP A 330 -18.18 -3.81 5.20
N ASN A 331 -17.19 -3.89 4.31
CA ASN A 331 -16.18 -2.83 4.15
C ASN A 331 -16.82 -1.49 3.72
N GLN A 332 -17.81 -1.50 2.84
CA GLN A 332 -18.51 -0.27 2.42
C GLN A 332 -19.33 0.34 3.58
N GLU A 333 -19.99 -0.48 4.39
CA GLU A 333 -20.74 -0.02 5.55
C GLU A 333 -19.79 0.56 6.63
N ALA A 334 -18.68 -0.13 6.92
CA ALA A 334 -17.65 0.39 7.82
C ALA A 334 -17.11 1.75 7.35
N TRP A 335 -16.82 1.87 6.05
CA TRP A 335 -16.37 3.14 5.48
C TRP A 335 -17.42 4.24 5.55
N ALA A 336 -18.70 3.94 5.30
CA ALA A 336 -19.77 4.94 5.33
C ALA A 336 -19.92 5.54 6.74
N VAL A 337 -20.03 4.71 7.78
CA VAL A 337 -20.11 5.15 9.17
C VAL A 337 -18.87 5.96 9.57
N PHE A 338 -17.68 5.45 9.24
CA PHE A 338 -16.43 6.14 9.51
C PHE A 338 -16.36 7.52 8.84
N HIS A 339 -16.76 7.62 7.57
CA HIS A 339 -16.74 8.87 6.82
C HIS A 339 -17.73 9.90 7.40
N GLU A 340 -18.93 9.47 7.75
CA GLU A 340 -19.94 10.29 8.40
C GLU A 340 -19.41 10.89 9.71
N ILE A 341 -18.83 10.08 10.58
CA ILE A 341 -18.21 10.53 11.82
C ILE A 341 -17.09 11.55 11.57
N CYS A 342 -16.23 11.30 10.57
CA CYS A 342 -15.17 12.23 10.22
C CYS A 342 -15.70 13.58 9.74
N VAL A 343 -16.80 13.59 8.97
CA VAL A 343 -17.45 14.81 8.48
C VAL A 343 -18.10 15.56 9.62
N GLU A 344 -18.90 14.90 10.44
CA GLU A 344 -19.64 15.52 11.56
C GLU A 344 -18.71 16.07 12.63
N THR A 345 -17.64 15.36 12.96
CA THR A 345 -16.71 15.79 14.02
C THR A 345 -15.61 16.71 13.54
N GLY A 346 -15.44 16.88 12.23
CA GLY A 346 -14.31 17.59 11.63
C GLY A 346 -12.95 16.93 11.91
N THR A 347 -12.94 15.70 12.42
CA THR A 347 -11.72 15.03 12.90
C THR A 347 -11.25 13.97 11.90
N LYS A 348 -9.94 13.90 11.71
CA LYS A 348 -9.31 12.81 10.95
C LYS A 348 -9.04 11.66 11.90
N ILE A 349 -9.61 10.50 11.59
CA ILE A 349 -9.36 9.25 12.31
C ILE A 349 -8.35 8.45 11.51
N PRO A 350 -7.28 7.93 12.12
CA PRO A 350 -6.35 7.05 11.45
C PRO A 350 -7.00 5.77 10.95
N VAL A 351 -6.57 5.29 9.78
CA VAL A 351 -7.11 4.08 9.16
C VAL A 351 -6.02 3.12 8.75
N ILE A 352 -6.35 1.82 8.78
CA ILE A 352 -5.54 0.75 8.18
C ILE A 352 -6.40 -0.15 7.31
N GLY A 353 -5.75 -0.92 6.43
CA GLY A 353 -6.33 -2.05 5.72
C GLY A 353 -5.51 -3.30 5.98
N SER A 354 -6.15 -4.43 6.23
CA SER A 354 -5.50 -5.70 6.50
C SER A 354 -6.28 -6.87 5.93
N SER A 355 -5.63 -8.02 5.82
CA SER A 355 -6.25 -9.16 5.14
C SER A 355 -7.15 -10.00 6.01
N ASP A 356 -6.86 -10.10 7.30
CA ASP A 356 -7.49 -11.06 8.21
C ASP A 356 -7.45 -12.49 7.63
N SER A 357 -6.30 -12.82 7.03
CA SER A 357 -6.15 -14.03 6.23
C SER A 357 -5.97 -15.25 7.11
N HIS A 358 -6.85 -16.25 6.96
CA HIS A 358 -6.77 -17.54 7.63
C HIS A 358 -6.14 -18.63 6.73
N ASN A 359 -6.00 -18.34 5.43
CA ASN A 359 -5.29 -19.21 4.49
C ASN A 359 -4.86 -18.44 3.25
N VAL A 360 -3.84 -18.97 2.55
CA VAL A 360 -3.31 -18.35 1.34
C VAL A 360 -4.15 -18.59 0.09
N ALA A 361 -5.04 -19.59 0.12
CA ALA A 361 -5.86 -19.92 -1.04
C ALA A 361 -6.91 -18.85 -1.33
N SER A 362 -7.32 -18.07 -0.32
CA SER A 362 -8.26 -16.95 -0.50
C SER A 362 -7.67 -15.78 -1.29
N GLY A 363 -6.34 -15.69 -1.39
CA GLY A 363 -5.65 -14.55 -1.98
C GLY A 363 -5.72 -13.25 -1.16
N ALA A 364 -6.51 -13.21 -0.09
CA ALA A 364 -6.71 -12.01 0.74
C ALA A 364 -5.40 -11.43 1.26
N TYR A 365 -4.43 -12.30 1.63
CA TYR A 365 -3.12 -11.91 2.18
C TYR A 365 -2.31 -10.95 1.28
N ARG A 366 -2.57 -10.89 -0.02
CA ARG A 366 -1.89 -10.03 -0.99
C ARG A 366 -2.74 -8.90 -1.52
N ARG A 367 -4.08 -9.00 -1.41
CA ARG A 367 -5.02 -8.02 -1.97
C ARG A 367 -5.33 -6.86 -1.04
N THR A 368 -5.26 -7.10 0.27
CA THR A 368 -5.62 -6.10 1.28
C THR A 368 -4.41 -5.79 2.14
N TYR A 369 -4.07 -4.52 2.22
CA TYR A 369 -2.86 -4.07 2.88
C TYR A 369 -2.94 -2.62 3.34
N THR A 370 -2.02 -2.24 4.20
CA THR A 370 -1.76 -0.85 4.57
C THR A 370 -0.53 -0.34 3.82
N LEU A 371 -0.65 0.81 3.16
CA LEU A 371 0.51 1.60 2.78
C LEU A 371 0.83 2.57 3.90
N MET A 372 2.07 2.54 4.35
CA MET A 372 2.63 3.43 5.36
C MET A 372 3.62 4.39 4.69
N PHE A 373 3.55 5.67 5.02
CA PHE A 373 4.53 6.68 4.61
C PHE A 373 5.35 7.11 5.84
N ALA A 374 6.57 6.63 5.93
CA ALA A 374 7.42 6.75 7.11
C ALA A 374 8.91 6.88 6.75
N PRO A 375 9.78 7.33 7.66
CA PRO A 375 11.22 7.38 7.41
C PRO A 375 11.84 5.99 7.20
N ASP A 376 11.37 5.02 7.95
CA ASP A 376 11.80 3.62 7.96
C ASP A 376 10.64 2.67 8.29
N CYS A 377 10.93 1.37 8.34
CA CYS A 377 9.93 0.32 8.59
C CYS A 377 9.94 -0.20 10.04
N THR A 378 10.43 0.58 11.01
CA THR A 378 10.39 0.21 12.43
C THR A 378 8.98 0.29 13.01
N PHE A 379 8.70 -0.41 14.10
CA PHE A 379 7.41 -0.31 14.78
C PHE A 379 7.13 1.12 15.27
N ALA A 380 8.13 1.83 15.75
CA ALA A 380 7.97 3.23 16.16
C ALA A 380 7.53 4.13 15.00
N SER A 381 8.14 3.96 13.84
CA SER A 381 7.75 4.67 12.60
C SER A 381 6.36 4.28 12.10
N PHE A 382 5.99 3.00 12.21
CA PHE A 382 4.64 2.53 11.89
C PHE A 382 3.59 3.15 12.80
N LYS A 383 3.80 3.07 14.12
CA LYS A 383 2.88 3.64 15.12
C LYS A 383 2.70 5.15 14.92
N ASP A 384 3.80 5.87 14.70
CA ASP A 384 3.75 7.30 14.41
C ASP A 384 3.05 7.61 13.08
N ALA A 385 3.31 6.83 12.03
CA ALA A 385 2.63 6.99 10.75
C ALA A 385 1.11 6.78 10.87
N VAL A 386 0.67 5.75 11.61
CA VAL A 386 -0.75 5.51 11.86
C VAL A 386 -1.36 6.70 12.63
N ILE A 387 -0.82 7.06 13.79
CA ILE A 387 -1.38 8.11 14.65
C ILE A 387 -1.42 9.47 13.92
N SER A 388 -0.41 9.74 13.09
CA SER A 388 -0.34 10.98 12.30
C SER A 388 -1.16 10.95 11.01
N GLY A 389 -1.92 9.87 10.73
CA GLY A 389 -2.73 9.73 9.51
C GLY A 389 -1.90 9.63 8.22
N ARG A 390 -0.69 9.08 8.29
CA ARG A 390 0.20 8.81 7.16
C ARG A 390 0.08 7.37 6.67
N THR A 391 -1.08 6.77 6.85
CA THR A 391 -1.43 5.45 6.34
C THR A 391 -2.58 5.53 5.35
N VAL A 392 -2.62 4.54 4.46
CA VAL A 392 -3.66 4.36 3.46
C VAL A 392 -4.09 2.89 3.48
N ALA A 393 -5.37 2.65 3.71
CA ALA A 393 -5.98 1.34 3.57
C ALA A 393 -6.16 1.03 2.08
N SER A 394 -5.73 -0.13 1.63
CA SER A 394 -5.68 -0.47 0.21
C SER A 394 -6.30 -1.84 -0.07
N TYR A 395 -7.03 -1.93 -1.19
CA TYR A 395 -7.70 -3.14 -1.63
C TYR A 395 -7.65 -3.29 -3.15
N ASP A 396 -7.11 -4.40 -3.64
CA ASP A 396 -7.12 -4.76 -5.06
C ASP A 396 -8.50 -5.34 -5.44
N LEU A 397 -9.24 -4.58 -6.23
CA LEU A 397 -10.62 -4.87 -6.59
C LEU A 397 -10.78 -5.99 -7.63
N ASP A 398 -9.77 -6.20 -8.49
CA ASP A 398 -9.87 -7.12 -9.61
C ASP A 398 -8.53 -7.81 -9.91
N GLU A 399 -8.44 -9.09 -9.55
CA GLU A 399 -7.28 -9.94 -9.87
C GLU A 399 -7.16 -10.26 -11.36
N THR A 400 -8.24 -10.10 -12.12
CA THR A 400 -8.31 -10.44 -13.54
C THR A 400 -7.99 -9.23 -14.43
N ALA A 401 -7.99 -8.03 -13.87
CA ALA A 401 -7.68 -6.82 -14.62
C ALA A 401 -6.24 -6.85 -15.14
N LYS A 402 -6.08 -6.53 -16.42
CA LYS A 402 -4.75 -6.37 -17.05
C LYS A 402 -3.87 -5.34 -16.34
N ARG A 403 -4.45 -4.45 -15.54
CA ARG A 403 -3.82 -3.48 -14.65
C ARG A 403 -4.65 -3.40 -13.38
N PRO A 404 -4.23 -4.02 -12.29
CA PRO A 404 -4.86 -3.82 -11.00
C PRO A 404 -4.90 -2.32 -10.68
N GLN A 405 -6.06 -1.84 -10.29
CA GLN A 405 -6.22 -0.47 -9.79
C GLN A 405 -6.74 -0.59 -8.36
N PRO A 406 -5.85 -0.62 -7.37
CA PRO A 406 -6.26 -0.74 -6.00
C PRO A 406 -7.10 0.47 -5.58
N MET A 407 -8.10 0.23 -4.77
CA MET A 407 -8.82 1.28 -4.06
C MET A 407 -7.97 1.70 -2.86
N HIS A 408 -7.78 3.00 -2.72
CA HIS A 408 -7.02 3.60 -1.62
C HIS A 408 -7.92 4.51 -0.77
N LEU A 409 -7.97 4.26 0.53
CA LEU A 409 -8.74 5.05 1.50
C LEU A 409 -7.82 5.62 2.59
N GLY A 410 -7.91 6.93 2.84
CA GLY A 410 -7.07 7.61 3.81
C GLY A 410 -7.02 9.12 3.58
N ALA A 411 -6.02 9.79 4.13
CA ALA A 411 -5.84 11.22 3.89
C ALA A 411 -5.50 11.49 2.41
N SER A 412 -6.21 12.44 1.80
CA SER A 412 -6.16 12.72 0.34
C SER A 412 -4.74 12.92 -0.21
N LYS A 413 -3.84 13.51 0.58
CA LYS A 413 -2.43 13.69 0.23
C LYS A 413 -1.72 12.36 -0.01
N TYR A 414 -1.91 11.39 0.87
CA TYR A 414 -1.27 10.08 0.80
C TYR A 414 -1.98 9.15 -0.18
N VAL A 415 -3.30 9.28 -0.34
CA VAL A 415 -4.04 8.59 -1.41
C VAL A 415 -3.52 9.00 -2.79
N ARG A 416 -3.32 10.30 -3.04
CA ARG A 416 -2.72 10.77 -4.31
C ARG A 416 -1.30 10.25 -4.50
N TYR A 417 -0.54 10.15 -3.43
CA TYR A 417 0.81 9.58 -3.48
C TYR A 417 0.77 8.08 -3.82
N ALA A 418 -0.12 7.31 -3.19
CA ALA A 418 -0.33 5.89 -3.47
C ALA A 418 -0.71 5.65 -4.95
N ASN A 419 -1.72 6.38 -5.46
CA ASN A 419 -2.12 6.31 -6.86
C ASN A 419 -0.96 6.60 -7.83
N PHE A 420 -0.13 7.59 -7.50
CA PHE A 420 1.06 7.88 -8.32
C PHE A 420 2.06 6.73 -8.32
N LEU A 421 2.29 6.07 -7.19
CA LEU A 421 3.21 4.91 -7.11
C LEU A 421 2.73 3.75 -7.98
N ASP A 422 1.41 3.51 -8.03
CA ASP A 422 0.81 2.52 -8.93
C ASP A 422 1.04 2.90 -10.40
N GLU A 423 0.69 4.12 -10.78
CA GLU A 423 0.84 4.62 -12.15
C GLU A 423 2.30 4.67 -12.61
N ALA A 424 3.22 5.00 -11.72
CA ALA A 424 4.66 5.04 -12.01
C ALA A 424 5.30 3.65 -12.04
N GLY A 425 4.55 2.59 -11.75
CA GLY A 425 5.00 1.20 -11.77
C GLY A 425 5.97 0.86 -10.63
N TYR A 426 5.94 1.62 -9.52
CA TYR A 426 6.78 1.34 -8.35
C TYR A 426 6.49 -0.05 -7.79
N TRP A 427 5.21 -0.35 -7.51
CA TRP A 427 4.81 -1.62 -6.93
C TRP A 427 5.03 -2.80 -7.88
N VAL A 428 4.94 -2.62 -9.19
CA VAL A 428 5.26 -3.69 -10.16
C VAL A 428 6.73 -4.12 -10.04
N ARG A 429 7.65 -3.15 -9.87
CA ARG A 429 9.08 -3.45 -9.67
C ARG A 429 9.35 -4.04 -8.28
N HIS A 430 8.74 -3.47 -7.26
CA HIS A 430 8.81 -3.92 -5.88
C HIS A 430 8.33 -5.37 -5.75
N ASP A 431 7.11 -5.67 -6.23
CA ASP A 431 6.48 -6.98 -6.06
C ASP A 431 7.16 -8.08 -6.89
N ARG A 432 7.83 -7.71 -7.99
CA ARG A 432 8.71 -8.65 -8.73
C ARG A 432 9.91 -9.10 -7.89
N ILE A 433 10.54 -8.19 -7.18
CA ILE A 433 11.71 -8.49 -6.31
C ILE A 433 11.25 -9.30 -5.11
N THR A 434 10.23 -8.85 -4.40
CA THR A 434 9.72 -9.52 -3.20
C THR A 434 9.11 -10.87 -3.52
N GLY A 435 8.39 -11.02 -4.64
CA GLY A 435 7.82 -12.28 -5.08
C GLY A 435 8.89 -13.34 -5.36
N LYS A 436 9.97 -12.97 -6.07
CA LYS A 436 11.12 -13.87 -6.28
C LYS A 436 11.76 -14.25 -4.93
N GLN A 437 11.93 -13.28 -4.04
CA GLN A 437 12.49 -13.51 -2.72
C GLN A 437 11.62 -14.48 -1.90
N GLY A 438 10.29 -14.30 -1.90
CA GLY A 438 9.37 -15.18 -1.19
C GLY A 438 9.42 -16.63 -1.66
N GLU A 439 9.54 -16.87 -2.97
CA GLU A 439 9.71 -18.23 -3.50
C GLU A 439 11.06 -18.88 -3.07
N LEU A 440 12.12 -18.10 -2.94
CA LEU A 440 13.39 -18.58 -2.39
C LEU A 440 13.30 -18.87 -0.89
N ILE A 441 12.57 -18.03 -0.12
CA ILE A 441 12.33 -18.26 1.31
C ILE A 441 11.56 -19.58 1.53
N LYS A 442 10.60 -19.93 0.66
CA LYS A 442 9.93 -21.24 0.72
C LYS A 442 10.92 -22.40 0.54
N LYS A 443 11.85 -22.29 -0.39
CA LYS A 443 12.92 -23.30 -0.58
C LYS A 443 13.82 -23.37 0.65
N TYR A 444 14.22 -22.21 1.20
CA TYR A 444 15.01 -22.14 2.42
C TYR A 444 14.30 -22.82 3.61
N ARG A 445 13.01 -22.57 3.77
CA ARG A 445 12.15 -23.19 4.79
C ARG A 445 12.05 -24.71 4.64
N SER A 446 12.03 -25.22 3.40
CA SER A 446 12.05 -26.67 3.11
C SER A 446 13.45 -27.32 3.18
N GLY A 447 14.47 -26.59 3.59
CA GLY A 447 15.81 -27.12 3.89
C GLY A 447 16.90 -26.75 2.87
N ASP A 448 16.58 -26.10 1.76
CA ASP A 448 17.59 -25.65 0.79
C ASP A 448 18.26 -24.33 1.28
N LYS A 449 19.32 -24.52 2.07
CA LYS A 449 20.09 -23.38 2.63
C LYS A 449 20.98 -22.68 1.59
N THR A 450 21.16 -23.25 0.38
CA THR A 450 22.00 -22.69 -0.68
C THR A 450 21.45 -21.40 -1.27
N VAL A 451 20.13 -21.15 -1.13
CA VAL A 451 19.44 -19.95 -1.64
C VAL A 451 19.62 -18.68 -0.78
N LEU A 452 20.19 -18.79 0.42
CA LEU A 452 20.33 -17.68 1.37
C LEU A 452 21.06 -16.45 0.79
N PRO A 453 22.18 -16.57 0.06
CA PRO A 453 22.84 -15.41 -0.53
C PRO A 453 21.98 -14.65 -1.54
N GLU A 454 21.12 -15.35 -2.30
CA GLU A 454 20.22 -14.68 -3.26
C GLU A 454 19.05 -14.01 -2.56
N ILE A 455 18.56 -14.55 -1.43
CA ILE A 455 17.54 -13.89 -0.59
C ILE A 455 18.09 -12.56 -0.06
N ASP A 456 19.31 -12.56 0.48
CA ASP A 456 20.00 -11.38 1.02
C ASP A 456 20.22 -10.32 -0.09
N LYS A 457 20.67 -10.74 -1.26
CA LYS A 457 20.84 -9.88 -2.43
C LYS A 457 19.55 -9.20 -2.87
N LEU A 458 18.42 -9.92 -2.87
CA LEU A 458 17.11 -9.36 -3.23
C LEU A 458 16.60 -8.37 -2.18
N ALA A 459 16.93 -8.56 -0.91
CA ALA A 459 16.63 -7.58 0.15
C ALA A 459 17.38 -6.26 -0.11
N GLU A 460 18.66 -6.33 -0.52
CA GLU A 460 19.44 -5.15 -0.86
C GLU A 460 18.94 -4.49 -2.16
N GLU A 461 18.56 -5.27 -3.18
CA GLU A 461 17.96 -4.77 -4.42
C GLU A 461 16.68 -3.98 -4.14
N LEU A 462 15.83 -4.45 -3.23
CA LEU A 462 14.62 -3.77 -2.80
C LEU A 462 14.92 -2.44 -2.11
N LYS A 463 15.93 -2.41 -1.26
CA LYS A 463 16.41 -1.18 -0.62
C LYS A 463 16.91 -0.17 -1.66
N GLN A 464 17.71 -0.61 -2.63
CA GLN A 464 18.21 0.22 -3.73
C GLN A 464 17.07 0.75 -4.61
N LEU A 465 16.04 -0.07 -4.92
CA LEU A 465 14.85 0.39 -5.63
C LEU A 465 14.20 1.56 -4.88
N ARG A 466 13.98 1.42 -3.58
CA ARG A 466 13.38 2.46 -2.74
C ARG A 466 14.24 3.73 -2.71
N GLU A 467 15.55 3.57 -2.58
CA GLU A 467 16.47 4.70 -2.56
C GLU A 467 16.56 5.45 -3.90
N ASN A 468 16.57 4.73 -5.02
CA ASN A 468 16.72 5.32 -6.35
C ASN A 468 15.43 5.98 -6.86
N PHE A 469 14.26 5.54 -6.39
CA PHE A 469 12.97 6.09 -6.81
C PHE A 469 12.74 7.53 -6.30
N PHE A 470 13.49 7.96 -5.30
CA PHE A 470 13.38 9.28 -4.67
C PHE A 470 14.63 10.13 -4.97
N TYR A 471 14.38 11.40 -5.27
CA TYR A 471 15.44 12.35 -5.54
C TYR A 471 16.41 12.48 -4.35
N ARG A 472 17.72 12.56 -4.66
CA ARG A 472 18.78 12.85 -3.71
C ARG A 472 19.53 14.08 -4.21
N SER A 473 19.65 15.12 -3.38
CA SER A 473 20.50 16.26 -3.68
C SER A 473 21.96 15.79 -3.73
N GLY A 474 22.62 15.97 -4.88
CA GLY A 474 24.06 15.68 -5.02
C GLY A 474 24.43 14.39 -5.77
N LYS A 475 23.49 13.71 -6.45
CA LYS A 475 23.79 12.68 -7.47
C LYS A 475 23.81 13.29 -8.86
#